data_aec50d64e4a709c0e270ee82ff8096fb
#
_entry.id   aec50d64e4a709c0e270ee82ff8096fb
#
_cell.length_a   1.000
_cell.length_b   1.000
_cell.length_c   1.000
_cell.angle_alpha   90.00
_cell.angle_beta   90.00
_cell.angle_gamma   90.00
#
_symmetry.space_group_name_H-M   'P 1'
#
loop_
_entity.id
_entity.type
_entity.pdbx_description
1 polymer ?
#
loop_
_entity_poly.entity_id
_entity_poly.type
_entity_poly.pdbx_seq_one_letter_code
_entity_poly.pdbx_strand_id
1 'polypeptide(L)'
;MIIHDVDQKSDEWNALRIGRITGSIMHKFMTKSRKGDGLGETSLNAVYEIMAQRLTGIDETPDLSKNIHIQRGNELEPRAIAEYEIETFNVVKQVGFIEIDHLVGGSPDGLVGDDGLIEVKCKNNANHLRSIIDARNGIIDKAHVIQMQFLMWITDRKWCDYVLYNENFKQSGDYKCLEISRIERDELIIEQIKNACNNVRIILNN
;
A
#
# COMPACT_ATOMS: atom_id res chain seq x y z
N MET A 1 10.31 10.64 -11.85
CA MET A 1 10.34 9.55 -10.86
C MET A 1 11.76 9.40 -10.35
N ILE A 2 11.94 9.42 -9.03
CA ILE A 2 13.23 9.22 -8.34
C ILE A 2 13.08 7.98 -7.46
N ILE A 3 14.07 7.10 -7.48
CA ILE A 3 14.12 5.92 -6.60
C ILE A 3 15.19 6.21 -5.55
N HIS A 4 14.78 6.26 -4.29
CA HIS A 4 15.66 6.40 -3.15
C HIS A 4 16.07 5.00 -2.66
N ASP A 5 17.37 4.75 -2.65
CA ASP A 5 17.94 3.49 -2.16
C ASP A 5 18.14 3.58 -0.64
N VAL A 6 17.05 3.36 0.08
CA VAL A 6 17.00 3.39 1.54
C VAL A 6 16.29 2.14 2.04
N ASP A 7 16.68 1.67 3.20
CA ASP A 7 15.99 0.53 3.82
C ASP A 7 14.58 0.95 4.27
N GLN A 8 13.56 0.21 3.85
CA GLN A 8 12.21 0.44 4.32
C GLN A 8 12.16 0.31 5.85
N LYS A 9 11.39 1.19 6.49
CA LYS A 9 11.23 1.28 7.96
C LYS A 9 12.44 1.91 8.69
N SER A 10 13.48 2.34 7.97
CA SER A 10 14.57 3.18 8.53
C SER A 10 14.09 4.61 8.83
N ASP A 11 14.90 5.37 9.56
CA ASP A 11 14.60 6.78 9.84
C ASP A 11 14.62 7.61 8.54
N GLU A 12 15.53 7.33 7.63
CA GLU A 12 15.61 7.98 6.32
C GLU A 12 14.35 7.70 5.49
N TRP A 13 13.87 6.45 5.50
CA TRP A 13 12.64 6.08 4.81
C TRP A 13 11.42 6.78 5.43
N ASN A 14 11.35 6.86 6.77
CA ASN A 14 10.29 7.59 7.45
C ASN A 14 10.31 9.08 7.09
N ALA A 15 11.49 9.71 7.06
CA ALA A 15 11.66 11.10 6.66
C ALA A 15 11.16 11.38 5.23
N LEU A 16 11.39 10.46 4.30
CA LEU A 16 10.87 10.57 2.92
C LEU A 16 9.34 10.50 2.83
N ARG A 17 8.67 9.98 3.82
CA ARG A 17 7.20 9.83 3.86
C ARG A 17 6.49 11.04 4.47
N ILE A 18 7.18 11.82 5.29
CA ILE A 18 6.61 12.99 5.98
C ILE A 18 6.06 13.99 4.94
N GLY A 19 4.80 14.37 5.12
CA GLY A 19 4.13 15.35 4.26
C GLY A 19 3.84 14.85 2.83
N ARG A 20 3.84 13.54 2.61
CA ARG A 20 3.54 12.93 1.31
C ARG A 20 2.32 12.01 1.35
N ILE A 21 1.60 11.98 0.23
CA ILE A 21 0.57 11.00 -0.04
C ILE A 21 1.26 9.70 -0.45
N THR A 22 1.03 8.64 0.33
CA THR A 22 1.57 7.30 0.07
C THR A 22 0.45 6.30 -0.18
N GLY A 23 0.77 5.15 -0.79
CA GLY A 23 -0.22 4.14 -1.15
C GLY A 23 -1.09 3.69 0.03
N SER A 24 -0.50 3.50 1.20
CA SER A 24 -1.21 3.03 2.41
C SER A 24 -2.30 4.00 2.90
N ILE A 25 -2.16 5.30 2.65
CA ILE A 25 -3.13 6.33 3.07
C ILE A 25 -3.97 6.89 1.93
N MET A 26 -3.69 6.52 0.66
CA MET A 26 -4.35 7.07 -0.52
C MET A 26 -5.88 6.94 -0.46
N HIS A 27 -6.38 5.82 0.06
CA HIS A 27 -7.82 5.58 0.20
C HIS A 27 -8.54 6.66 1.04
N LYS A 28 -7.86 7.31 1.99
CA LYS A 28 -8.43 8.39 2.81
C LYS A 28 -8.79 9.59 1.95
N PHE A 29 -7.98 9.94 0.94
CA PHE A 29 -8.18 11.10 0.06
C PHE A 29 -9.27 10.89 -0.99
N MET A 30 -9.77 9.67 -1.15
CA MET A 30 -10.83 9.33 -2.10
C MET A 30 -12.23 9.32 -1.48
N THR A 31 -12.38 9.73 -0.23
CA THR A 31 -13.68 9.79 0.41
C THR A 31 -14.44 11.09 0.02
N LYS A 32 -15.71 10.94 -0.33
CA LYS A 32 -16.59 12.05 -0.70
C LYS A 32 -17.45 12.52 0.46
N SER A 33 -17.86 13.77 0.45
CA SER A 33 -18.85 14.31 1.35
C SER A 33 -20.17 13.52 1.22
N ARG A 34 -20.88 13.34 2.33
CA ARG A 34 -22.23 12.73 2.32
C ARG A 34 -23.25 13.54 1.51
N LYS A 35 -23.01 14.84 1.35
CA LYS A 35 -23.86 15.74 0.54
C LYS A 35 -23.53 15.67 -0.96
N GLY A 36 -22.49 14.92 -1.35
CA GLY A 36 -22.12 14.70 -2.74
C GLY A 36 -21.22 15.80 -3.34
N ASP A 37 -21.02 16.90 -2.64
CA ASP A 37 -20.16 18.02 -3.03
C ASP A 37 -18.91 18.08 -2.14
N GLY A 38 -17.74 18.14 -2.76
CA GLY A 38 -16.46 18.30 -2.08
C GLY A 38 -15.91 17.04 -1.42
N LEU A 39 -14.87 17.24 -0.61
CA LEU A 39 -14.16 16.20 0.11
C LEU A 39 -14.95 15.75 1.36
N GLY A 40 -14.91 14.46 1.66
CA GLY A 40 -15.43 13.93 2.92
C GLY A 40 -14.55 14.34 4.11
N GLU A 41 -15.10 14.23 5.31
CA GLU A 41 -14.39 14.57 6.56
C GLU A 41 -13.07 13.80 6.69
N THR A 42 -13.06 12.52 6.35
CA THR A 42 -11.82 11.69 6.33
C THR A 42 -10.77 12.27 5.39
N SER A 43 -11.17 12.74 4.19
CA SER A 43 -10.24 13.36 3.24
C SER A 43 -9.71 14.68 3.76
N LEU A 44 -10.56 15.52 4.35
CA LEU A 44 -10.15 16.80 4.92
C LEU A 44 -9.17 16.62 6.07
N ASN A 45 -9.43 15.68 6.98
CA ASN A 45 -8.52 15.36 8.08
C ASN A 45 -7.17 14.88 7.55
N ALA A 46 -7.16 13.99 6.54
CA ALA A 46 -5.91 13.54 5.92
C ALA A 46 -5.14 14.68 5.23
N VAL A 47 -5.83 15.66 4.63
CA VAL A 47 -5.19 16.86 4.08
C VAL A 47 -4.55 17.68 5.19
N TYR A 48 -5.24 17.90 6.31
CA TYR A 48 -4.67 18.64 7.45
C TYR A 48 -3.47 17.91 8.07
N GLU A 49 -3.50 16.57 8.14
CA GLU A 49 -2.34 15.76 8.57
C GLU A 49 -1.13 16.03 7.67
N ILE A 50 -1.29 15.98 6.33
CA ILE A 50 -0.22 16.29 5.37
C ILE A 50 0.28 17.74 5.53
N MET A 51 -0.64 18.71 5.67
CA MET A 51 -0.27 20.12 5.87
C MET A 51 0.57 20.30 7.15
N ALA A 52 0.12 19.74 8.28
CA ALA A 52 0.82 19.82 9.55
C ALA A 52 2.22 19.20 9.45
N GLN A 53 2.35 18.02 8.88
CA GLN A 53 3.62 17.36 8.66
C GLN A 53 4.57 18.21 7.79
N ARG A 54 4.07 18.88 6.76
CA ARG A 54 4.88 19.75 5.89
C ARG A 54 5.34 21.03 6.59
N LEU A 55 4.52 21.58 7.48
CA LEU A 55 4.85 22.79 8.23
C LEU A 55 5.80 22.53 9.40
N THR A 56 5.66 21.37 10.05
CA THR A 56 6.41 21.06 11.27
C THR A 56 7.60 20.14 11.02
N GLY A 57 7.60 19.38 9.93
CA GLY A 57 8.56 18.30 9.68
C GLY A 57 8.35 17.08 10.59
N ILE A 58 7.22 17.01 11.30
CA ILE A 58 6.94 15.98 12.30
C ILE A 58 5.71 15.16 11.88
N ASP A 59 5.81 13.83 11.99
CA ASP A 59 4.68 12.92 11.90
C ASP A 59 4.20 12.60 13.32
N GLU A 60 3.04 13.14 13.70
CA GLU A 60 2.40 12.91 15.00
C GLU A 60 1.46 11.68 14.98
N THR A 61 1.44 10.91 13.90
CA THR A 61 0.67 9.66 13.90
C THR A 61 1.17 8.74 15.01
N PRO A 62 0.26 8.08 15.75
CA PRO A 62 0.68 7.20 16.85
C PRO A 62 1.71 6.17 16.38
N ASP A 63 2.78 6.02 17.14
CA ASP A 63 3.77 4.97 16.89
C ASP A 63 3.09 3.59 17.03
N LEU A 64 2.81 2.97 15.89
CA LEU A 64 2.20 1.65 15.82
C LEU A 64 3.24 0.52 15.81
N SER A 65 4.53 0.81 15.96
CA SER A 65 5.60 -0.21 15.97
C SER A 65 5.39 -1.28 17.06
N LYS A 66 4.71 -0.90 18.16
CA LYS A 66 4.33 -1.82 19.25
C LYS A 66 3.03 -2.58 18.99
N ASN A 67 2.32 -2.31 17.90
CA ASN A 67 1.13 -3.05 17.55
C ASN A 67 1.51 -4.46 17.09
N ILE A 68 1.03 -5.48 17.80
CA ILE A 68 1.37 -6.89 17.55
C ILE A 68 1.05 -7.33 16.11
N HIS A 69 0.04 -6.74 15.48
CA HIS A 69 -0.31 -7.07 14.09
C HIS A 69 0.68 -6.48 13.10
N ILE A 70 1.21 -5.28 13.39
CA ILE A 70 2.23 -4.64 12.55
C ILE A 70 3.58 -5.34 12.73
N GLN A 71 3.96 -5.65 13.98
CA GLN A 71 5.16 -6.44 14.25
C GLN A 71 5.12 -7.77 13.51
N ARG A 72 4.01 -8.53 13.65
CA ARG A 72 3.80 -9.77 12.92
C ARG A 72 3.92 -9.58 11.40
N GLY A 73 3.33 -8.51 10.85
CA GLY A 73 3.44 -8.18 9.43
C GLY A 73 4.91 -8.03 9.02
N ASN A 74 5.65 -7.22 9.75
CA ASN A 74 7.06 -6.94 9.48
C ASN A 74 7.95 -8.19 9.58
N GLU A 75 7.68 -9.07 10.55
CA GLU A 75 8.44 -10.31 10.74
C GLU A 75 8.17 -11.36 9.66
N LEU A 76 6.92 -11.43 9.17
CA LEU A 76 6.50 -12.45 8.21
C LEU A 76 6.66 -12.03 6.74
N GLU A 77 6.74 -10.74 6.46
CA GLU A 77 6.87 -10.22 5.09
C GLU A 77 8.07 -10.82 4.32
N PRO A 78 9.30 -10.91 4.89
CA PRO A 78 10.42 -11.55 4.17
C PRO A 78 10.17 -13.03 3.86
N ARG A 79 9.46 -13.75 4.77
CA ARG A 79 9.10 -15.17 4.55
C ARG A 79 8.02 -15.29 3.47
N ALA A 80 7.05 -14.38 3.46
CA ALA A 80 6.02 -14.35 2.44
C ALA A 80 6.62 -14.11 1.05
N ILE A 81 7.60 -13.21 0.94
CA ILE A 81 8.34 -12.96 -0.30
C ILE A 81 9.09 -14.21 -0.75
N ALA A 82 9.82 -14.87 0.15
CA ALA A 82 10.54 -16.10 -0.19
C ALA A 82 9.61 -17.22 -0.67
N GLU A 83 8.47 -17.43 0.01
CA GLU A 83 7.47 -18.42 -0.42
C GLU A 83 6.81 -18.03 -1.77
N TYR A 84 6.59 -16.73 -2.02
CA TYR A 84 6.11 -16.23 -3.30
C TYR A 84 7.11 -16.52 -4.42
N GLU A 85 8.39 -16.28 -4.21
CA GLU A 85 9.46 -16.56 -5.19
C GLU A 85 9.54 -18.05 -5.52
N ILE A 86 9.42 -18.93 -4.51
CA ILE A 86 9.39 -20.38 -4.68
C ILE A 86 8.17 -20.83 -5.49
N GLU A 87 6.99 -20.32 -5.15
CA GLU A 87 5.72 -20.73 -5.79
C GLU A 87 5.63 -20.25 -7.24
N THR A 88 6.13 -19.04 -7.53
CA THR A 88 5.95 -18.37 -8.83
C THR A 88 7.18 -18.45 -9.73
N PHE A 89 8.33 -18.84 -9.21
CA PHE A 89 9.64 -18.79 -9.89
C PHE A 89 10.04 -17.37 -10.34
N ASN A 90 9.44 -16.35 -9.75
CA ASN A 90 9.81 -14.96 -9.97
C ASN A 90 10.83 -14.50 -8.93
N VAL A 91 11.66 -13.53 -9.30
CA VAL A 91 12.56 -12.83 -8.37
C VAL A 91 11.93 -11.51 -7.98
N VAL A 92 11.87 -11.25 -6.68
CA VAL A 92 11.33 -10.01 -6.11
C VAL A 92 12.45 -9.04 -5.80
N LYS A 93 12.46 -7.88 -6.45
CA LYS A 93 13.40 -6.81 -6.16
C LYS A 93 12.77 -5.84 -5.17
N GLN A 94 13.28 -5.78 -3.95
CA GLN A 94 12.89 -4.75 -2.99
C GLN A 94 13.45 -3.39 -3.39
N VAL A 95 12.70 -2.32 -3.12
CA VAL A 95 13.10 -0.93 -3.35
C VAL A 95 12.74 -0.11 -2.12
N GLY A 96 13.49 0.94 -1.85
CA GLY A 96 13.26 1.79 -0.70
C GLY A 96 12.01 2.66 -0.87
N PHE A 97 12.16 3.84 -1.46
CA PHE A 97 11.06 4.77 -1.68
C PHE A 97 11.07 5.32 -3.10
N ILE A 98 9.93 5.33 -3.75
CA ILE A 98 9.74 5.85 -5.10
C ILE A 98 9.01 7.19 -4.99
N GLU A 99 9.64 8.25 -5.46
CA GLU A 99 9.11 9.61 -5.45
C GLU A 99 8.71 10.02 -6.87
N ILE A 100 7.47 10.47 -7.04
CA ILE A 100 7.01 11.10 -8.28
C ILE A 100 7.28 12.60 -8.22
N ASP A 101 6.93 13.21 -7.10
CA ASP A 101 7.17 14.61 -6.78
C ASP A 101 7.21 14.82 -5.26
N HIS A 102 7.31 16.10 -4.85
CA HIS A 102 7.37 16.47 -3.44
C HIS A 102 6.11 16.09 -2.62
N LEU A 103 5.00 15.72 -3.26
CA LEU A 103 3.73 15.36 -2.59
C LEU A 103 3.41 13.86 -2.69
N VAL A 104 3.85 13.19 -3.75
CA VAL A 104 3.42 11.83 -4.10
C VAL A 104 4.61 10.89 -4.14
N GLY A 105 4.54 9.82 -3.36
CA GLY A 105 5.53 8.75 -3.38
C GLY A 105 5.05 7.52 -2.62
N GLY A 106 5.81 6.43 -2.69
CA GLY A 106 5.44 5.19 -2.03
C GLY A 106 6.50 4.10 -2.15
N SER A 107 6.29 3.03 -1.42
CA SER A 107 7.16 1.86 -1.41
C SER A 107 6.31 0.63 -1.65
N PRO A 108 6.45 -0.06 -2.78
CA PRO A 108 5.90 -1.40 -2.95
C PRO A 108 6.69 -2.39 -2.08
N ASP A 109 6.05 -3.49 -1.68
CA ASP A 109 6.73 -4.55 -0.95
C ASP A 109 7.74 -5.27 -1.86
N GLY A 110 7.55 -5.21 -3.18
CA GLY A 110 8.53 -5.64 -4.16
C GLY A 110 8.14 -5.41 -5.60
N LEU A 111 9.14 -5.36 -6.45
CA LEU A 111 9.04 -5.30 -7.92
C LEU A 111 9.26 -6.69 -8.50
N VAL A 112 8.46 -7.10 -9.49
CA VAL A 112 8.55 -8.39 -10.16
C VAL A 112 8.71 -8.19 -11.66
N GLY A 113 9.84 -8.63 -12.19
CA GLY A 113 10.17 -8.38 -13.60
C GLY A 113 10.06 -6.90 -13.96
N ASP A 114 9.63 -6.62 -15.19
CA ASP A 114 9.50 -5.23 -15.68
C ASP A 114 8.09 -4.66 -15.44
N ASP A 115 7.07 -5.51 -15.33
CA ASP A 115 5.67 -5.11 -15.38
C ASP A 115 4.89 -5.32 -14.07
N GLY A 116 5.46 -6.03 -13.09
CA GLY A 116 4.73 -6.48 -11.91
C GLY A 116 5.19 -5.90 -10.59
N LEU A 117 4.27 -5.96 -9.62
CA LEU A 117 4.47 -5.62 -8.20
C LEU A 117 3.97 -6.77 -7.33
N ILE A 118 4.37 -6.78 -6.07
CA ILE A 118 3.68 -7.50 -5.01
C ILE A 118 3.23 -6.56 -3.90
N GLU A 119 2.11 -6.90 -3.28
CA GLU A 119 1.60 -6.30 -2.04
C GLU A 119 1.29 -7.42 -1.06
N VAL A 120 2.04 -7.50 0.03
CA VAL A 120 2.01 -8.60 1.00
C VAL A 120 1.13 -8.26 2.20
N LYS A 121 0.28 -9.18 2.62
CA LYS A 121 -0.56 -9.03 3.81
C LYS A 121 -0.47 -10.26 4.71
N CYS A 122 0.22 -10.11 5.85
CA CYS A 122 0.38 -11.14 6.89
C CYS A 122 -0.63 -10.93 8.00
N LYS A 123 -1.82 -11.51 7.86
CA LYS A 123 -2.95 -11.35 8.80
C LYS A 123 -2.97 -12.45 9.86
N ASN A 124 -3.70 -12.23 10.97
CA ASN A 124 -4.00 -13.29 11.95
C ASN A 124 -4.85 -14.40 11.31
N ASN A 125 -4.98 -15.54 11.99
CA ASN A 125 -5.60 -16.74 11.39
C ASN A 125 -7.01 -16.49 10.86
N ALA A 126 -7.88 -15.86 11.64
CA ALA A 126 -9.26 -15.60 11.21
C ALA A 126 -9.34 -14.64 10.03
N ASN A 127 -8.57 -13.55 10.07
CA ASN A 127 -8.54 -12.57 8.99
C ASN A 127 -7.82 -13.10 7.74
N HIS A 128 -6.83 -13.99 7.89
CA HIS A 128 -6.19 -14.66 6.76
C HIS A 128 -7.19 -15.55 6.04
N LEU A 129 -7.87 -16.46 6.77
CA LEU A 129 -8.88 -17.33 6.19
C LEU A 129 -9.99 -16.55 5.49
N ARG A 130 -10.53 -15.52 6.15
CA ARG A 130 -11.54 -14.65 5.55
C ARG A 130 -11.03 -14.00 4.27
N SER A 131 -9.80 -13.47 4.27
CA SER A 131 -9.23 -12.80 3.10
C SER A 131 -9.01 -13.76 1.94
N ILE A 132 -8.63 -15.03 2.19
CA ILE A 132 -8.56 -16.06 1.14
C ILE A 132 -9.94 -16.31 0.52
N ILE A 133 -10.96 -16.51 1.36
CA ILE A 133 -12.33 -16.76 0.89
C ILE A 133 -12.83 -15.57 0.06
N ASP A 134 -12.64 -14.35 0.57
CA ASP A 134 -13.04 -13.13 -0.13
C ASP A 134 -12.30 -12.99 -1.47
N ALA A 135 -10.98 -13.17 -1.48
CA ALA A 135 -10.16 -13.03 -2.70
C ALA A 135 -10.53 -14.07 -3.78
N ARG A 136 -10.80 -15.31 -3.40
CA ARG A 136 -11.29 -16.37 -4.31
C ARG A 136 -12.66 -16.04 -4.91
N ASN A 137 -13.45 -15.21 -4.26
CA ASN A 137 -14.72 -14.67 -4.76
C ASN A 137 -14.55 -13.31 -5.48
N GLY A 138 -13.34 -12.87 -5.76
CA GLY A 138 -13.05 -11.60 -6.41
C GLY A 138 -13.26 -10.38 -5.52
N ILE A 139 -13.32 -10.57 -4.20
CA ILE A 139 -13.53 -9.50 -3.22
C ILE A 139 -12.21 -9.19 -2.53
N ILE A 140 -11.70 -7.99 -2.72
CA ILE A 140 -10.52 -7.46 -2.03
C ILE A 140 -10.89 -6.15 -1.33
N ASP A 141 -10.33 -5.92 -0.16
CA ASP A 141 -10.52 -4.66 0.57
C ASP A 141 -10.20 -3.47 -0.33
N LYS A 142 -11.14 -2.53 -0.42
CA LYS A 142 -11.03 -1.36 -1.30
C LYS A 142 -9.78 -0.52 -1.02
N ALA A 143 -9.36 -0.41 0.24
CA ALA A 143 -8.15 0.33 0.59
C ALA A 143 -6.90 -0.36 0.01
N HIS A 144 -6.85 -1.70 0.02
CA HIS A 144 -5.76 -2.46 -0.60
C HIS A 144 -5.78 -2.33 -2.13
N VAL A 145 -6.96 -2.38 -2.76
CA VAL A 145 -7.07 -2.16 -4.21
C VAL A 145 -6.54 -0.78 -4.58
N ILE A 146 -6.96 0.27 -3.85
CA ILE A 146 -6.47 1.64 -4.08
C ILE A 146 -4.97 1.74 -3.87
N GLN A 147 -4.41 1.09 -2.84
CA GLN A 147 -2.97 1.03 -2.58
C GLN A 147 -2.23 0.40 -3.76
N MET A 148 -2.66 -0.76 -4.24
CA MET A 148 -2.05 -1.46 -5.37
C MET A 148 -2.13 -0.63 -6.67
N GLN A 149 -3.28 -0.02 -6.97
CA GLN A 149 -3.44 0.86 -8.14
C GLN A 149 -2.58 2.11 -8.06
N PHE A 150 -2.45 2.70 -6.87
CA PHE A 150 -1.53 3.81 -6.62
C PHE A 150 -0.07 3.39 -6.89
N LEU A 151 0.34 2.24 -6.38
CA LEU A 151 1.71 1.73 -6.58
C LEU A 151 1.96 1.40 -8.06
N MET A 152 1.00 0.80 -8.77
CA MET A 152 1.10 0.58 -10.22
C MET A 152 1.20 1.90 -11.00
N TRP A 153 0.47 2.94 -10.57
CA TRP A 153 0.61 4.25 -11.19
C TRP A 153 2.01 4.84 -11.01
N ILE A 154 2.52 4.91 -9.79
CA ILE A 154 3.81 5.56 -9.52
C ILE A 154 5.02 4.81 -10.08
N THR A 155 4.88 3.52 -10.35
CA THR A 155 5.93 2.64 -10.90
C THR A 155 5.75 2.36 -12.39
N ASP A 156 4.64 2.82 -12.98
CA ASP A 156 4.21 2.51 -14.36
C ASP A 156 4.13 1.01 -14.66
N ARG A 157 3.71 0.20 -13.66
CA ARG A 157 3.58 -1.25 -13.79
C ARG A 157 2.15 -1.67 -14.12
N LYS A 158 2.00 -2.86 -14.71
CA LYS A 158 0.77 -3.33 -15.32
C LYS A 158 -0.09 -4.18 -14.41
N TRP A 159 0.52 -4.84 -13.41
CA TRP A 159 -0.18 -5.73 -12.49
C TRP A 159 0.46 -5.72 -11.10
N CYS A 160 -0.31 -6.12 -10.10
CA CYS A 160 0.14 -6.33 -8.74
C CYS A 160 -0.40 -7.66 -8.21
N ASP A 161 0.47 -8.55 -7.74
CA ASP A 161 0.05 -9.75 -7.03
C ASP A 161 -0.22 -9.42 -5.57
N TYR A 162 -1.49 -9.57 -5.17
CA TYR A 162 -1.94 -9.47 -3.79
C TYR A 162 -1.63 -10.77 -3.08
N VAL A 163 -0.64 -10.74 -2.20
CA VAL A 163 -0.07 -11.91 -1.54
C VAL A 163 -0.58 -11.99 -0.10
N LEU A 164 -1.37 -13.00 0.21
CA LEU A 164 -1.83 -13.31 1.57
C LEU A 164 -0.94 -14.39 2.15
N TYR A 165 -0.32 -14.14 3.32
CA TYR A 165 0.57 -15.12 3.94
C TYR A 165 0.27 -15.30 5.42
N ASN A 166 0.23 -16.57 5.85
CA ASN A 166 0.19 -16.96 7.25
C ASN A 166 0.76 -18.37 7.45
N GLU A 167 1.91 -18.48 8.09
CA GLU A 167 2.64 -19.73 8.28
C GLU A 167 1.87 -20.80 9.06
N ASN A 168 0.85 -20.43 9.84
CA ASN A 168 0.04 -21.38 10.61
C ASN A 168 -0.83 -22.29 9.71
N PHE A 169 -0.97 -21.96 8.42
CA PHE A 169 -1.79 -22.71 7.47
C PHE A 169 -1.01 -23.76 6.66
N LYS A 170 0.24 -24.08 7.02
CA LYS A 170 1.08 -25.06 6.29
C LYS A 170 0.46 -26.44 6.13
N GLN A 171 -0.48 -26.82 7.00
CA GLN A 171 -1.10 -28.16 7.04
C GLN A 171 -2.64 -28.11 6.96
N SER A 172 -3.23 -27.05 6.45
CA SER A 172 -4.68 -26.80 6.53
C SER A 172 -5.48 -27.19 5.28
N GLY A 173 -5.01 -28.16 4.50
CA GLY A 173 -5.74 -28.70 3.35
C GLY A 173 -5.90 -27.68 2.21
N ASP A 174 -7.15 -27.32 1.89
CA ASP A 174 -7.47 -26.40 0.76
C ASP A 174 -7.07 -24.94 1.03
N TYR A 175 -6.78 -24.59 2.30
CA TYR A 175 -6.36 -23.25 2.67
C TYR A 175 -4.85 -23.24 2.95
N LYS A 176 -4.10 -22.74 1.97
CA LYS A 176 -2.63 -22.70 2.03
C LYS A 176 -2.10 -21.55 2.90
N CYS A 177 -0.83 -21.64 3.28
CA CYS A 177 -0.14 -20.54 3.95
C CYS A 177 0.02 -19.33 3.03
N LEU A 178 0.13 -19.56 1.72
CA LEU A 178 0.27 -18.55 0.67
C LEU A 178 -0.95 -18.62 -0.26
N GLU A 179 -1.58 -17.48 -0.47
CA GLU A 179 -2.61 -17.28 -1.50
C GLU A 179 -2.24 -16.05 -2.33
N ILE A 180 -2.30 -16.15 -3.65
CA ILE A 180 -1.91 -15.09 -4.57
C ILE A 180 -3.11 -14.75 -5.46
N SER A 181 -3.43 -13.46 -5.54
CA SER A 181 -4.48 -12.96 -6.43
C SER A 181 -3.94 -11.80 -7.26
N ARG A 182 -3.89 -11.97 -8.58
CA ARG A 182 -3.41 -10.92 -9.48
C ARG A 182 -4.46 -9.85 -9.69
N ILE A 183 -4.03 -8.62 -9.54
CA ILE A 183 -4.82 -7.42 -9.77
C ILE A 183 -4.19 -6.69 -10.95
N GLU A 184 -4.98 -6.53 -12.00
CA GLU A 184 -4.56 -5.78 -13.18
C GLU A 184 -4.70 -4.28 -12.95
N ARG A 185 -3.89 -3.52 -13.66
CA ARG A 185 -3.93 -2.06 -13.68
C ARG A 185 -5.27 -1.56 -14.21
N ASP A 186 -5.92 -0.68 -13.47
CA ASP A 186 -7.21 -0.06 -13.82
C ASP A 186 -7.03 1.45 -13.97
N GLU A 187 -7.05 1.92 -15.21
CA GLU A 187 -6.86 3.35 -15.52
C GLU A 187 -7.99 4.21 -14.98
N LEU A 188 -9.21 3.69 -14.79
CA LEU A 188 -10.31 4.46 -14.19
C LEU A 188 -10.05 4.73 -12.72
N ILE A 189 -9.55 3.74 -11.98
CA ILE A 189 -9.17 3.93 -10.57
C ILE A 189 -7.95 4.85 -10.48
N ILE A 190 -6.95 4.67 -11.35
CA ILE A 190 -5.75 5.49 -11.38
C ILE A 190 -6.10 6.96 -11.68
N GLU A 191 -7.02 7.22 -12.58
CA GLU A 191 -7.48 8.59 -12.86
C GLU A 191 -8.17 9.22 -11.63
N GLN A 192 -8.97 8.47 -10.90
CA GLN A 192 -9.55 8.94 -9.64
C GLN A 192 -8.46 9.24 -8.58
N ILE A 193 -7.41 8.41 -8.50
CA ILE A 193 -6.26 8.63 -7.62
C ILE A 193 -5.53 9.92 -7.98
N LYS A 194 -5.22 10.12 -9.27
CA LYS A 194 -4.57 11.35 -9.78
C LYS A 194 -5.40 12.60 -9.47
N ASN A 195 -6.71 12.53 -9.68
CA ASN A 195 -7.63 13.61 -9.37
C ASN A 195 -7.67 13.94 -7.87
N ALA A 196 -7.66 12.92 -7.01
CA ALA A 196 -7.58 13.12 -5.56
C ALA A 196 -6.25 13.77 -5.15
N CYS A 197 -5.12 13.34 -5.69
CA CYS A 197 -3.82 13.99 -5.46
C CYS A 197 -3.81 15.46 -5.94
N ASN A 198 -4.41 15.74 -7.09
CA ASN A 198 -4.51 17.12 -7.62
C ASN A 198 -5.37 18.01 -6.72
N ASN A 199 -6.48 17.51 -6.17
CA ASN A 199 -7.29 18.26 -5.21
C ASN A 199 -6.49 18.61 -3.95
N VAL A 200 -5.67 17.69 -3.44
CA VAL A 200 -4.78 17.97 -2.31
C VAL A 200 -3.77 19.07 -2.69
N ARG A 201 -3.15 19.03 -3.88
CA ARG A 201 -2.22 20.08 -4.35
C ARG A 201 -2.88 21.46 -4.37
N ILE A 202 -4.10 21.55 -4.87
CA ILE A 202 -4.85 22.82 -4.92
C ILE A 202 -5.03 23.38 -3.51
N ILE A 203 -5.39 22.53 -2.54
CA ILE A 203 -5.62 22.96 -1.15
C ILE A 203 -4.30 23.41 -0.49
N LEU A 204 -3.20 22.68 -0.74
CA LEU A 204 -1.88 22.99 -0.16
C LEU A 204 -1.25 24.27 -0.72
N ASN A 205 -1.69 24.73 -1.91
CA ASN A 205 -1.17 25.94 -2.57
C ASN A 205 -2.02 27.19 -2.31
N ASN A 206 -3.18 27.06 -1.63
CA ASN A 206 -4.03 28.16 -1.20
C ASN A 206 -3.77 28.57 0.25
#